data_3acdfb8f0656e1960c971e30371e8b0e
#
_entry.id   3acdfb8f0656e1960c971e30371e8b0e
#
_cell.length_a   1.000
_cell.length_b   1.000
_cell.length_c   1.000
_cell.angle_alpha   90.00
_cell.angle_beta   90.00
_cell.angle_gamma   90.00
#
_symmetry.space_group_name_H-M   'P 1'
#
loop_
_entity.id
_entity.type
_entity.pdbx_description
1 polymer ?
#
loop_
_entity_poly.entity_id
_entity_poly.type
_entity_poly.pdbx_seq_one_letter_code
_entity_poly.pdbx_strand_id
1 'polypeptide(L)' 'MEMKYEIIAKVKYRPDLKSHYLESEPGAFYEVLSKFENGDRIKITVEKYERRTQ' A
#
# COMPACT_ATOMS: atom_id res chain seq x y z
N MET A 1 18.43 -0.59 -12.90
CA MET A 1 17.05 -0.79 -13.33
C MET A 1 16.11 -0.48 -12.18
N GLU A 2 15.19 0.43 -12.38
CA GLU A 2 14.22 0.79 -11.36
C GLU A 2 13.03 -0.15 -11.41
N MET A 3 12.66 -0.67 -10.24
CA MET A 3 11.43 -1.39 -10.09
C MET A 3 10.43 -0.47 -9.39
N LYS A 4 9.30 -0.26 -10.03
CA LYS A 4 8.28 0.63 -9.49
C LYS A 4 6.95 -0.09 -9.44
N TYR A 5 6.38 -0.12 -8.26
CA TYR A 5 5.08 -0.75 -8.04
C TYR A 5 4.17 0.22 -7.32
N GLU A 6 2.88 0.08 -7.58
CA GLU A 6 1.87 0.88 -6.91
C GLU A 6 0.84 -0.02 -6.26
N ILE A 7 0.44 0.34 -5.07
CA ILE A 7 -0.65 -0.32 -4.38
C ILE A 7 -1.66 0.73 -4.01
N ILE A 8 -2.90 0.52 -4.46
CA ILE A 8 -4.00 1.41 -4.11
C ILE A 8 -4.73 0.80 -2.94
N ALA A 9 -4.86 1.57 -1.87
CA ALA A 9 -5.51 1.10 -0.66
C ALA A 9 -6.42 2.19 -0.11
N LYS A 10 -7.41 1.77 0.65
CA LYS A 10 -8.36 2.66 1.28
C LYS A 10 -7.99 2.83 2.73
N VAL A 11 -7.99 4.06 3.21
CA VAL A 11 -7.75 4.32 4.64
C VAL A 11 -9.05 4.10 5.39
N LYS A 12 -8.99 3.29 6.42
CA LYS A 12 -10.11 3.03 7.31
C LYS A 12 -9.71 3.30 8.74
N TYR A 13 -10.71 3.56 9.57
CA TYR A 13 -10.49 3.85 10.98
C TYR A 13 -11.19 2.79 11.83
N ARG A 14 -10.47 2.30 12.84
CA ARG A 14 -11.03 1.37 13.82
C ARG A 14 -11.16 2.09 15.17
N PRO A 15 -12.39 2.45 15.57
CA PRO A 15 -12.59 3.16 16.83
C PRO A 15 -12.23 2.34 18.07
N ASP A 16 -12.35 1.01 17.99
CA ASP A 16 -11.98 0.13 19.09
C ASP A 16 -10.48 0.16 19.40
N LEU A 17 -9.65 0.38 18.37
CA LEU A 17 -8.21 0.47 18.52
C LEU A 17 -7.70 1.91 18.44
N LYS A 18 -8.59 2.85 18.15
CA LYS A 18 -8.26 4.26 17.95
C LYS A 18 -7.09 4.44 16.95
N SER A 19 -7.14 3.68 15.88
CA SER A 19 -6.08 3.72 14.88
C SER A 19 -6.62 3.58 13.47
N HIS A 20 -5.82 4.05 12.52
CA HIS A 20 -6.12 3.90 11.11
C HIS A 20 -5.41 2.68 10.55
N TYR A 21 -5.99 2.12 9.51
CA TYR A 21 -5.36 1.00 8.81
C TYR A 21 -5.67 1.10 7.32
N LEU A 22 -4.94 0.33 6.52
CA LEU A 22 -5.13 0.29 5.08
C LEU A 22 -5.90 -0.96 4.68
N GLU A 23 -6.89 -0.77 3.83
CA GLU A 23 -7.64 -1.86 3.24
C GLU A 23 -7.27 -1.94 1.77
N SER A 24 -6.73 -3.07 1.36
CA SER A 24 -6.34 -3.31 -0.03
C SER A 24 -6.83 -4.68 -0.45
N GLU A 25 -6.60 -5.02 -1.72
CA GLU A 25 -6.90 -6.36 -2.18
C GLU A 25 -6.06 -7.37 -1.39
N PRO A 26 -6.65 -8.54 -1.03
CA PRO A 26 -5.90 -9.55 -0.30
C PRO A 26 -4.62 -9.94 -1.03
N GLY A 27 -3.51 -9.91 -0.31
CA GLY A 27 -2.23 -10.29 -0.86
C GLY A 27 -1.49 -9.22 -1.66
N ALA A 28 -2.08 -8.03 -1.88
CA ALA A 28 -1.44 -7.00 -2.68
C ALA A 28 -0.04 -6.62 -2.17
N PHE A 29 0.08 -6.39 -0.87
CA PHE A 29 1.38 -6.06 -0.28
C PHE A 29 2.35 -7.23 -0.35
N TYR A 30 1.87 -8.43 -0.08
CA TYR A 30 2.69 -9.63 -0.16
C TYR A 30 3.25 -9.83 -1.56
N GLU A 31 2.41 -9.63 -2.56
CA GLU A 31 2.83 -9.79 -3.94
C GLU A 31 3.94 -8.84 -4.31
N VAL A 32 3.81 -7.59 -3.93
CA VAL A 32 4.84 -6.59 -4.20
C VAL A 32 6.12 -6.91 -3.43
N LEU A 33 6.00 -7.21 -2.13
CA LEU A 33 7.17 -7.46 -1.30
C LEU A 33 7.93 -8.72 -1.73
N SER A 34 7.25 -9.69 -2.30
CA SER A 34 7.91 -10.92 -2.77
C SER A 34 8.87 -10.70 -3.94
N LYS A 35 8.79 -9.53 -4.56
CA LYS A 35 9.68 -9.19 -5.68
C LYS A 35 11.03 -8.61 -5.22
N PHE A 36 11.19 -8.42 -3.93
CA PHE A 36 12.41 -7.87 -3.35
C PHE A 36 13.12 -8.91 -2.52
N GLU A 37 14.41 -8.71 -2.32
CA GLU A 37 15.23 -9.63 -1.56
C GLU A 37 15.48 -9.10 -0.14
N ASN A 38 15.83 -10.04 0.73
CA ASN A 38 16.15 -9.66 2.09
C ASN A 38 17.30 -8.65 2.12
N GLY A 39 17.07 -7.55 2.82
CA GLY A 39 18.04 -6.48 2.92
C GLY A 39 17.86 -5.35 1.92
N ASP A 40 17.00 -5.53 0.93
CA ASP A 40 16.70 -4.45 -0.02
C ASP A 40 16.05 -3.28 0.72
N ARG A 41 16.42 -2.10 0.30
CA ARG A 41 15.80 -0.88 0.81
C ARG A 41 14.77 -0.40 -0.19
N ILE A 42 13.60 -0.10 0.29
CA ILE A 42 12.53 0.43 -0.55
C ILE A 42 12.11 1.81 -0.06
N LYS A 43 11.62 2.61 -0.96
CA LYS A 43 11.07 3.91 -0.65
C LYS A 43 9.57 3.85 -0.79
N ILE A 44 8.87 4.24 0.26
CA ILE A 44 7.41 4.25 0.25
C ILE A 44 6.95 5.70 0.21
N THR A 45 6.16 6.02 -0.81
CA THR A 45 5.58 7.35 -0.96
C THR A 45 4.07 7.23 -0.78
N VAL A 46 3.51 8.13 0.03
CA VAL A 46 2.08 8.13 0.30
C VAL A 46 1.48 9.39 -0.29
N GLU A 47 0.45 9.22 -1.11
CA GLU A 47 -0.26 10.35 -1.68
C GLU A 47 -1.75 10.05 -1.73
N LYS A 48 -2.55 11.09 -1.70
CA LYS A 48 -3.99 10.94 -1.80
C LYS A 48 -4.36 10.64 -3.25
N TYR A 49 -5.07 9.54 -3.43
CA TYR A 49 -5.52 9.14 -4.75
C TYR A 49 -7.03 9.36 -4.85
N GLU A 50 -7.44 10.22 -5.75
CA GLU A 50 -8.83 10.47 -5.99
C GLU A 50 -9.22 9.90 -7.34
N ARG A 51 -10.16 8.96 -7.28
CA ARG A 51 -10.70 8.38 -8.49
C ARG A 51 -11.78 9.30 -9.04
N ARG A 52 -11.57 9.75 -10.24
CA ARG A 52 -12.60 10.54 -10.92
C ARG A 52 -13.66 9.61 -11.44
N THR A 53 -14.86 9.82 -10.97
CA THR A 53 -16.03 9.18 -11.56
C THR A 53 -16.55 10.08 -12.67
N GLN A 54 -16.80 9.49 -13.78
CA GLN A 54 -17.43 10.21 -14.88
C GLN A 54 -18.85 9.74 -15.02
#